data_606511214237d1a92c4a8543ffdc2001
#
_entry.id   606511214237d1a92c4a8543ffdc2001
#
_cell.length_a   1.000
_cell.length_b   1.000
_cell.length_c   1.000
_cell.angle_alpha   90.00
_cell.angle_beta   90.00
_cell.angle_gamma   90.00
#
_symmetry.space_group_name_H-M   'P 1'
#
loop_
_entity.id
_entity.type
_entity.pdbx_description
1 polymer ?
#
loop_
_entity_poly.entity_id
_entity_poly.type
_entity_poly.pdbx_seq_one_letter_code
_entity_poly.pdbx_strand_id
1 'polypeptide(L)'
;WAATIRAIRAANPDVVIEVLIPDYRGEELRTVLEARPDIVGHNLETVRRLTPSIRSRATYENSLGVLQEVAAAGFLAKTGIMLGLGETPEEVEELLRDAHAAGCRMITIGQYLQPGPAQVDVKEYVHPDQFAAYKDYALNLGFDSAESSPLVRSSFMAERSFVEMLVKKKRQKEGEQV
;
A
#
# COMPACT_ATOMS: atom_id res chain seq x y z
N TRP A 1 -14.18 -11.88 -2.44
CA TRP A 1 -13.46 -11.33 -1.28
C TRP A 1 -14.32 -11.44 0.00
N ALA A 2 -15.47 -10.81 0.07
CA ALA A 2 -16.26 -10.73 1.30
C ALA A 2 -16.62 -12.10 1.92
N ALA A 3 -17.03 -13.07 1.10
CA ALA A 3 -17.32 -14.44 1.57
C ALA A 3 -16.07 -15.11 2.17
N THR A 4 -14.91 -14.94 1.54
CA THR A 4 -13.63 -15.49 2.01
C THR A 4 -13.21 -14.87 3.33
N ILE A 5 -13.31 -13.53 3.47
CA ILE A 5 -13.02 -12.81 4.73
C ILE A 5 -13.89 -13.32 5.87
N ARG A 6 -15.21 -13.45 5.64
CA ARG A 6 -16.15 -13.96 6.64
C ARG A 6 -15.83 -15.40 7.06
N ALA A 7 -15.50 -16.28 6.09
CA ALA A 7 -15.14 -17.66 6.36
C ALA A 7 -13.85 -17.78 7.17
N ILE A 8 -12.82 -17.00 6.83
CA ILE A 8 -11.55 -16.97 7.58
C ILE A 8 -11.81 -16.48 9.00
N ARG A 9 -12.54 -15.37 9.18
CA ARG A 9 -12.86 -14.81 10.48
C ARG A 9 -13.68 -15.78 11.36
N ALA A 10 -14.63 -16.50 10.77
CA ALA A 10 -15.42 -17.51 11.49
C ALA A 10 -14.57 -18.69 11.96
N ALA A 11 -13.61 -19.13 11.16
CA ALA A 11 -12.70 -20.22 11.51
C ALA A 11 -11.57 -19.78 12.48
N ASN A 12 -11.14 -18.50 12.41
CA ASN A 12 -10.01 -17.95 13.16
C ASN A 12 -10.35 -16.53 13.64
N PRO A 13 -11.05 -16.37 14.77
CA PRO A 13 -11.56 -15.06 15.20
C PRO A 13 -10.46 -14.00 15.44
N ASP A 14 -9.28 -14.42 15.87
CA ASP A 14 -8.19 -13.54 16.31
C ASP A 14 -7.15 -13.26 15.21
N VAL A 15 -7.31 -13.85 14.00
CA VAL A 15 -6.33 -13.65 12.94
C VAL A 15 -6.48 -12.27 12.31
N VAL A 16 -5.36 -11.62 12.00
CA VAL A 16 -5.35 -10.38 11.21
C VAL A 16 -5.56 -10.69 9.75
N ILE A 17 -6.53 -10.06 9.12
CA ILE A 17 -6.87 -10.27 7.71
C ILE A 17 -6.46 -9.05 6.90
N GLU A 18 -5.42 -9.20 6.09
CA GLU A 18 -5.05 -8.25 5.04
C GLU A 18 -5.61 -8.73 3.71
N VAL A 19 -6.26 -7.85 2.96
CA VAL A 19 -6.75 -8.12 1.62
C VAL A 19 -6.15 -7.15 0.62
N LEU A 20 -5.73 -7.66 -0.55
CA LEU A 20 -5.37 -6.84 -1.70
C LEU A 20 -6.52 -6.89 -2.70
N ILE A 21 -7.14 -5.75 -2.96
CA ILE A 21 -8.32 -5.62 -3.80
C ILE A 21 -7.99 -4.98 -5.16
N PRO A 22 -8.74 -5.29 -6.22
CA PRO A 22 -8.66 -4.57 -7.49
C PRO A 22 -9.28 -3.17 -7.37
N ASP A 23 -9.56 -2.51 -8.51
CA ASP A 23 -10.13 -1.15 -8.59
C ASP A 23 -11.62 -1.11 -8.17
N TYR A 24 -11.98 -1.73 -7.06
CA TYR A 24 -13.34 -1.68 -6.50
C TYR A 24 -13.68 -0.30 -5.99
N ARG A 25 -14.88 0.17 -6.33
CA ARG A 25 -15.44 1.46 -5.89
C ARG A 25 -16.90 1.27 -5.50
N GLY A 26 -17.42 2.22 -4.72
CA GLY A 26 -18.86 2.26 -4.38
C GLY A 26 -19.33 0.97 -3.72
N GLU A 27 -20.26 0.25 -4.36
CA GLU A 27 -20.92 -0.93 -3.78
C GLU A 27 -20.00 -2.14 -3.66
N GLU A 28 -19.13 -2.39 -4.64
CA GLU A 28 -18.16 -3.48 -4.58
C GLU A 28 -17.18 -3.29 -3.43
N LEU A 29 -16.64 -2.08 -3.26
CA LEU A 29 -15.76 -1.75 -2.15
C LEU A 29 -16.49 -1.87 -0.82
N ARG A 30 -17.69 -1.31 -0.70
CA ARG A 30 -18.50 -1.39 0.52
C ARG A 30 -18.74 -2.85 0.93
N THR A 31 -19.07 -3.72 -0.02
CA THR A 31 -19.28 -5.17 0.24
C THR A 31 -18.05 -5.82 0.87
N VAL A 32 -16.83 -5.44 0.44
CA VAL A 32 -15.59 -5.93 1.04
C VAL A 32 -15.39 -5.36 2.44
N LEU A 33 -15.62 -4.07 2.63
CA LEU A 33 -15.45 -3.39 3.92
C LEU A 33 -16.43 -3.90 4.99
N GLU A 34 -17.67 -4.21 4.61
CA GLU A 34 -18.67 -4.82 5.49
C GLU A 34 -18.28 -6.22 5.98
N ALA A 35 -17.40 -6.92 5.27
CA ALA A 35 -16.83 -8.18 5.73
C ALA A 35 -15.75 -8.01 6.81
N ARG A 36 -15.34 -6.76 7.12
CA ARG A 36 -14.42 -6.35 8.18
C ARG A 36 -13.01 -6.98 8.10
N PRO A 37 -12.28 -6.76 7.00
CA PRO A 37 -10.84 -6.99 7.00
C PRO A 37 -10.15 -6.01 7.97
N ASP A 38 -8.94 -6.31 8.40
CA ASP A 38 -8.16 -5.42 9.27
C ASP A 38 -7.35 -4.42 8.45
N ILE A 39 -6.84 -4.84 7.31
CA ILE A 39 -6.05 -4.04 6.38
C ILE A 39 -6.60 -4.22 4.97
N VAL A 40 -6.78 -3.11 4.26
CA VAL A 40 -7.19 -3.12 2.85
C VAL A 40 -6.10 -2.52 1.99
N GLY A 41 -5.46 -3.37 1.19
CA GLY A 41 -4.44 -3.00 0.22
C GLY A 41 -5.04 -2.72 -1.16
N HIS A 42 -4.57 -1.65 -1.79
CA HIS A 42 -4.78 -1.36 -3.21
C HIS A 42 -3.53 -0.67 -3.75
N ASN A 43 -2.86 -1.30 -4.72
CA ASN A 43 -1.58 -0.83 -5.20
C ASN A 43 -1.73 0.32 -6.22
N LEU A 44 -0.90 1.35 -6.08
CA LEU A 44 -0.68 2.39 -7.09
C LEU A 44 0.20 1.88 -8.24
N GLU A 45 1.03 0.90 -7.97
CA GLU A 45 1.98 0.21 -8.86
C GLU A 45 3.14 1.10 -9.33
N THR A 46 2.88 2.31 -9.81
CA THR A 46 3.89 3.25 -10.31
C THR A 46 3.40 4.71 -10.23
N VAL A 47 4.26 5.64 -10.59
CA VAL A 47 3.98 7.10 -10.57
C VAL A 47 2.93 7.50 -11.61
N ARG A 48 2.30 8.65 -11.41
CA ARG A 48 1.20 9.19 -12.24
C ARG A 48 1.51 9.15 -13.72
N ARG A 49 2.68 9.65 -14.14
CA ARG A 49 3.10 9.72 -15.56
C ARG A 49 3.19 8.34 -16.20
N LEU A 50 3.63 7.32 -15.47
CA LEU A 50 3.85 5.98 -16.00
C LEU A 50 2.60 5.10 -15.93
N THR A 51 1.62 5.42 -15.08
CA THR A 51 0.40 4.61 -14.89
C THR A 51 -0.28 4.21 -16.21
N PRO A 52 -0.50 5.09 -17.20
CA PRO A 52 -1.17 4.69 -18.45
C PRO A 52 -0.42 3.65 -19.29
N SER A 53 0.92 3.60 -19.16
CA SER A 53 1.76 2.62 -19.87
C SER A 53 1.94 1.30 -19.15
N ILE A 54 1.71 1.27 -17.84
CA ILE A 54 1.89 0.09 -16.97
C ILE A 54 0.55 -0.61 -16.68
N ARG A 55 -0.53 0.16 -16.54
CA ARG A 55 -1.85 -0.34 -16.16
C ARG A 55 -2.86 -0.08 -17.26
N SER A 56 -3.42 -1.13 -17.85
CA SER A 56 -4.30 -1.04 -19.01
C SER A 56 -5.70 -0.45 -18.74
N ARG A 57 -6.18 -0.50 -17.50
CA ARG A 57 -7.53 -0.08 -17.12
C ARG A 57 -7.58 0.88 -15.94
N ALA A 58 -6.68 0.74 -14.99
CA ALA A 58 -6.64 1.58 -13.81
C ALA A 58 -6.00 2.93 -14.10
N THR A 59 -6.54 3.99 -13.52
CA THR A 59 -5.91 5.31 -13.51
C THR A 59 -5.32 5.59 -12.14
N TYR A 60 -4.34 6.47 -12.09
CA TYR A 60 -3.69 6.90 -10.85
C TYR A 60 -4.71 7.50 -9.87
N GLU A 61 -5.59 8.37 -10.37
CA GLU A 61 -6.64 9.04 -9.62
C GLU A 61 -7.69 8.06 -9.07
N ASN A 62 -8.08 7.07 -9.86
CA ASN A 62 -9.00 6.04 -9.39
C ASN A 62 -8.38 5.23 -8.25
N SER A 63 -7.10 4.87 -8.36
CA SER A 63 -6.42 4.10 -7.32
C SER A 63 -6.24 4.90 -6.03
N LEU A 64 -5.93 6.20 -6.11
CA LEU A 64 -5.96 7.09 -4.94
C LEU A 64 -7.35 7.19 -4.34
N GLY A 65 -8.39 7.28 -5.18
CA GLY A 65 -9.77 7.31 -4.71
C GLY A 65 -10.19 6.06 -3.96
N VAL A 66 -9.73 4.86 -4.37
CA VAL A 66 -9.96 3.61 -3.61
C VAL A 66 -9.33 3.71 -2.22
N LEU A 67 -8.07 4.13 -2.12
CA LEU A 67 -7.37 4.30 -0.84
C LEU A 67 -8.08 5.32 0.06
N GLN A 68 -8.56 6.42 -0.51
CA GLN A 68 -9.30 7.44 0.21
C GLN A 68 -10.64 6.93 0.74
N GLU A 69 -11.40 6.17 -0.05
CA GLU A 69 -12.67 5.56 0.39
C GLU A 69 -12.43 4.54 1.52
N VAL A 70 -11.37 3.72 1.42
CA VAL A 70 -10.98 2.78 2.48
C VAL A 70 -10.65 3.52 3.78
N ALA A 71 -9.81 4.55 3.71
CA ALA A 71 -9.43 5.34 4.87
C ALA A 71 -10.61 6.12 5.49
N ALA A 72 -11.46 6.72 4.65
CA ALA A 72 -12.67 7.43 5.10
C ALA A 72 -13.68 6.51 5.79
N ALA A 73 -13.73 5.23 5.40
CA ALA A 73 -14.53 4.21 6.07
C ALA A 73 -13.93 3.70 7.40
N GLY A 74 -12.77 4.22 7.82
CA GLY A 74 -12.11 3.89 9.08
C GLY A 74 -11.23 2.64 9.04
N PHE A 75 -10.93 2.11 7.85
CA PHE A 75 -10.05 0.96 7.66
C PHE A 75 -8.59 1.40 7.45
N LEU A 76 -7.67 0.51 7.78
CA LEU A 76 -6.26 0.72 7.53
C LEU A 76 -5.95 0.52 6.03
N ALA A 77 -5.69 1.62 5.34
CA ALA A 77 -5.34 1.61 3.92
C ALA A 77 -3.83 1.36 3.73
N LYS A 78 -3.52 0.44 2.81
CA LYS A 78 -2.16 0.07 2.43
C LYS A 78 -2.00 0.17 0.91
N THR A 79 -0.82 0.61 0.46
CA THR A 79 -0.48 0.62 -0.97
C THR A 79 0.90 0.03 -1.23
N GLY A 80 1.17 -0.27 -2.50
CA GLY A 80 2.46 -0.74 -2.97
C GLY A 80 2.83 -0.11 -4.30
N ILE A 81 4.13 0.10 -4.49
CA ILE A 81 4.71 0.58 -5.74
C ILE A 81 5.95 -0.22 -6.12
N MET A 82 6.27 -0.18 -7.39
CA MET A 82 7.48 -0.76 -7.96
C MET A 82 8.36 0.35 -8.54
N LEU A 83 9.66 0.25 -8.31
CA LEU A 83 10.69 1.15 -8.86
C LEU A 83 11.45 0.47 -9.99
N GLY A 84 12.08 1.29 -10.86
CA GLY A 84 12.88 0.82 -11.99
C GLY A 84 12.09 0.76 -13.29
N LEU A 85 10.97 1.48 -13.39
CA LEU A 85 10.14 1.63 -14.58
C LEU A 85 10.44 2.93 -15.35
N GLY A 86 11.34 3.80 -14.83
CA GLY A 86 11.75 5.07 -15.41
C GLY A 86 11.10 6.29 -14.75
N GLU A 87 10.64 6.13 -13.51
CA GLU A 87 10.21 7.23 -12.63
C GLU A 87 11.41 8.06 -12.18
N THR A 88 11.17 9.34 -11.84
CA THR A 88 12.17 10.19 -11.18
C THR A 88 11.98 10.18 -9.66
N PRO A 89 13.02 10.55 -8.87
CA PRO A 89 12.87 10.66 -7.41
C PRO A 89 11.73 11.58 -6.99
N GLU A 90 11.56 12.72 -7.66
CA GLU A 90 10.52 13.71 -7.36
C GLU A 90 9.12 13.16 -7.61
N GLU A 91 8.94 12.32 -8.65
CA GLU A 91 7.68 11.65 -8.93
C GLU A 91 7.33 10.60 -7.88
N VAL A 92 8.33 9.88 -7.36
CA VAL A 92 8.13 8.93 -6.25
C VAL A 92 7.74 9.67 -4.98
N GLU A 93 8.40 10.77 -4.65
CA GLU A 93 8.05 11.62 -3.51
C GLU A 93 6.64 12.23 -3.64
N GLU A 94 6.24 12.68 -4.85
CA GLU A 94 4.87 13.14 -5.13
C GLU A 94 3.87 12.03 -4.83
N LEU A 95 4.11 10.81 -5.34
CA LEU A 95 3.25 9.66 -5.09
C LEU A 95 3.12 9.36 -3.59
N LEU A 96 4.21 9.43 -2.84
CA LEU A 96 4.18 9.20 -1.40
C LEU A 96 3.33 10.25 -0.68
N ARG A 97 3.45 11.53 -1.07
CA ARG A 97 2.59 12.61 -0.55
C ARG A 97 1.12 12.39 -0.89
N ASP A 98 0.82 12.04 -2.14
CA ASP A 98 -0.54 11.79 -2.61
C ASP A 98 -1.19 10.62 -1.86
N ALA A 99 -0.48 9.50 -1.73
CA ALA A 99 -0.96 8.33 -1.01
C ALA A 99 -1.22 8.64 0.48
N HIS A 100 -0.30 9.38 1.12
CA HIS A 100 -0.48 9.80 2.51
C HIS A 100 -1.68 10.74 2.67
N ALA A 101 -1.83 11.72 1.77
CA ALA A 101 -2.97 12.65 1.76
C ALA A 101 -4.31 11.93 1.51
N ALA A 102 -4.31 10.84 0.72
CA ALA A 102 -5.47 9.95 0.55
C ALA A 102 -5.81 9.12 1.81
N GLY A 103 -5.04 9.24 2.88
CA GLY A 103 -5.26 8.53 4.14
C GLY A 103 -4.55 7.18 4.24
N CYS A 104 -3.72 6.81 3.27
CA CYS A 104 -2.91 5.61 3.34
C CYS A 104 -1.89 5.72 4.47
N ARG A 105 -1.72 4.65 5.25
CA ARG A 105 -0.81 4.63 6.40
C ARG A 105 0.27 3.55 6.32
N MET A 106 0.16 2.64 5.36
CA MET A 106 1.15 1.60 5.12
C MET A 106 1.58 1.60 3.66
N ILE A 107 2.88 1.46 3.40
CA ILE A 107 3.40 1.38 2.03
C ILE A 107 4.49 0.33 1.89
N THR A 108 4.50 -0.32 0.72
CA THR A 108 5.57 -1.22 0.28
C THR A 108 6.19 -0.70 -1.02
N ILE A 109 7.52 -0.66 -1.08
CA ILE A 109 8.29 -0.19 -2.23
C ILE A 109 9.28 -1.28 -2.62
N GLY A 110 9.12 -1.87 -3.81
CA GLY A 110 9.94 -2.95 -4.30
C GLY A 110 10.53 -2.68 -5.69
N GLN A 111 11.52 -3.43 -6.12
CA GLN A 111 12.05 -3.37 -7.48
C GLN A 111 11.09 -4.06 -8.45
N TYR A 112 10.79 -3.42 -9.56
CA TYR A 112 10.15 -4.07 -10.70
C TYR A 112 11.08 -5.12 -11.31
N LEU A 113 10.59 -6.34 -11.44
CA LEU A 113 11.26 -7.42 -12.15
C LEU A 113 10.34 -7.84 -13.30
N GLN A 114 10.84 -7.77 -14.53
CA GLN A 114 10.07 -8.11 -15.72
C GLN A 114 9.62 -9.58 -15.68
N PRO A 115 8.32 -9.89 -15.64
CA PRO A 115 7.84 -11.28 -15.52
C PRO A 115 8.06 -12.11 -16.80
N GLY A 116 8.14 -11.44 -17.94
CA GLY A 116 8.33 -12.07 -19.24
C GLY A 116 8.49 -11.03 -20.35
N PRO A 117 8.86 -11.45 -21.57
CA PRO A 117 9.23 -10.54 -22.66
C PRO A 117 8.08 -9.68 -23.22
N ALA A 118 6.84 -10.01 -22.87
CA ALA A 118 5.66 -9.22 -23.26
C ALA A 118 5.36 -8.06 -22.32
N GLN A 119 6.00 -8.00 -21.15
CA GLN A 119 5.84 -6.95 -20.15
C GLN A 119 6.88 -5.84 -20.38
N VAL A 120 6.64 -4.69 -19.76
CA VAL A 120 7.51 -3.52 -19.84
C VAL A 120 8.93 -3.86 -19.38
N ASP A 121 9.93 -3.39 -20.10
CA ASP A 121 11.34 -3.59 -19.74
C ASP A 121 11.71 -2.90 -18.43
N VAL A 122 12.58 -3.53 -17.66
CA VAL A 122 13.25 -2.85 -16.55
C VAL A 122 14.10 -1.71 -17.10
N LYS A 123 13.85 -0.48 -16.64
CA LYS A 123 14.64 0.69 -17.05
C LYS A 123 15.88 0.88 -16.18
N GLU A 124 15.77 0.50 -14.91
CA GLU A 124 16.85 0.63 -13.94
C GLU A 124 16.71 -0.42 -12.84
N TYR A 125 17.84 -0.93 -12.35
CA TYR A 125 17.92 -1.62 -11.07
C TYR A 125 18.34 -0.60 -10.02
N VAL A 126 17.36 -0.09 -9.29
CA VAL A 126 17.55 1.00 -8.33
C VAL A 126 18.47 0.56 -7.18
N HIS A 127 19.41 1.43 -6.80
CA HIS A 127 20.36 1.13 -5.73
C HIS A 127 19.64 0.96 -4.38
N PRO A 128 20.04 0.03 -3.51
CA PRO A 128 19.41 -0.18 -2.19
C PRO A 128 19.33 1.06 -1.31
N ASP A 129 20.32 1.96 -1.39
CA ASP A 129 20.31 3.21 -0.62
C ASP A 129 19.15 4.13 -1.00
N GLN A 130 18.73 4.10 -2.28
CA GLN A 130 17.57 4.88 -2.71
C GLN A 130 16.26 4.32 -2.12
N PHE A 131 16.14 2.99 -2.00
CA PHE A 131 15.03 2.37 -1.26
C PHE A 131 15.03 2.80 0.21
N ALA A 132 16.19 2.83 0.86
CA ALA A 132 16.31 3.30 2.24
C ALA A 132 15.88 4.77 2.36
N ALA A 133 16.30 5.64 1.44
CA ALA A 133 15.90 7.04 1.42
C ALA A 133 14.37 7.21 1.28
N TYR A 134 13.72 6.44 0.42
CA TYR A 134 12.25 6.48 0.30
C TYR A 134 11.53 5.94 1.53
N LYS A 135 12.10 4.93 2.22
CA LYS A 135 11.58 4.48 3.52
C LYS A 135 11.58 5.61 4.53
N ASP A 136 12.72 6.27 4.69
CA ASP A 136 12.86 7.38 5.64
C ASP A 136 11.93 8.54 5.27
N TYR A 137 11.83 8.88 3.97
CA TYR A 137 10.92 9.90 3.49
C TYR A 137 9.46 9.57 3.82
N ALA A 138 9.00 8.34 3.56
CA ALA A 138 7.64 7.91 3.87
C ALA A 138 7.35 7.98 5.38
N LEU A 139 8.27 7.51 6.22
CA LEU A 139 8.10 7.56 7.67
C LEU A 139 8.05 9.01 8.18
N ASN A 140 8.86 9.91 7.61
CA ASN A 140 8.86 11.34 7.95
C ASN A 140 7.58 12.06 7.49
N LEU A 141 6.93 11.59 6.41
CA LEU A 141 5.60 12.07 6.00
C LEU A 141 4.49 11.66 6.98
N GLY A 142 4.72 10.62 7.80
CA GLY A 142 3.74 10.13 8.77
C GLY A 142 3.09 8.81 8.40
N PHE A 143 3.65 8.04 7.47
CA PHE A 143 3.24 6.63 7.34
C PHE A 143 3.52 5.87 8.64
N ASP A 144 2.59 5.03 9.07
CA ASP A 144 2.74 4.18 10.26
C ASP A 144 3.76 3.05 10.00
N SER A 145 3.83 2.57 8.75
CA SER A 145 4.77 1.55 8.30
C SER A 145 5.19 1.78 6.84
N ALA A 146 6.48 1.62 6.57
CA ALA A 146 7.06 1.64 5.24
C ALA A 146 8.08 0.51 5.09
N GLU A 147 7.82 -0.42 4.20
CA GLU A 147 8.80 -1.44 3.82
C GLU A 147 9.32 -1.15 2.42
N SER A 148 10.65 -0.94 2.31
CA SER A 148 11.27 -0.50 1.07
C SER A 148 12.63 -1.18 0.89
N SER A 149 12.72 -2.07 -0.09
CA SER A 149 13.97 -2.66 -0.55
C SER A 149 13.74 -3.40 -1.89
N PRO A 150 14.80 -3.78 -2.62
CA PRO A 150 14.64 -4.43 -3.92
C PRO A 150 13.76 -5.69 -3.92
N LEU A 151 13.77 -6.47 -2.85
CA LEU A 151 13.02 -7.73 -2.74
C LEU A 151 11.67 -7.60 -2.04
N VAL A 152 11.27 -6.40 -1.62
CA VAL A 152 9.95 -6.15 -1.01
C VAL A 152 8.84 -6.43 -2.02
N ARG A 153 7.76 -7.02 -1.53
CA ARG A 153 6.48 -7.24 -2.22
C ARG A 153 5.34 -6.78 -1.32
N SER A 154 4.14 -6.65 -1.86
CA SER A 154 2.98 -6.13 -1.11
C SER A 154 2.67 -6.92 0.18
N SER A 155 2.98 -8.21 0.23
CA SER A 155 2.79 -9.06 1.42
C SER A 155 4.05 -9.21 2.29
N PHE A 156 5.15 -8.52 1.96
CA PHE A 156 6.41 -8.65 2.68
C PHE A 156 6.27 -8.16 4.14
N MET A 157 6.65 -9.03 5.09
CA MET A 157 6.64 -8.71 6.53
C MET A 157 5.31 -8.12 7.04
N ALA A 158 4.17 -8.50 6.43
CA ALA A 158 2.86 -7.92 6.74
C ALA A 158 2.50 -8.03 8.24
N GLU A 159 2.78 -9.17 8.87
CA GLU A 159 2.57 -9.37 10.31
C GLU A 159 3.41 -8.41 11.15
N ARG A 160 4.70 -8.31 10.88
CA ARG A 160 5.63 -7.44 11.59
C ARG A 160 5.21 -5.97 11.49
N SER A 161 4.92 -5.52 10.28
CA SER A 161 4.49 -4.14 10.02
C SER A 161 3.23 -3.77 10.77
N PHE A 162 2.27 -4.70 10.89
CA PHE A 162 1.04 -4.52 11.65
C PHE A 162 1.31 -4.44 13.17
N VAL A 163 2.13 -5.33 13.70
CA VAL A 163 2.49 -5.34 15.15
C VAL A 163 3.23 -4.06 15.52
N GLU A 164 4.21 -3.63 14.74
CA GLU A 164 4.96 -2.38 14.98
C GLU A 164 4.03 -1.16 15.00
N MET A 165 3.08 -1.11 14.08
CA MET A 165 2.06 -0.05 14.03
C MET A 165 1.19 -0.05 15.29
N LEU A 166 0.71 -1.20 15.76
CA LEU A 166 -0.11 -1.30 16.97
C LEU A 166 0.66 -0.82 18.21
N VAL A 167 1.93 -1.21 18.33
CA VAL A 167 2.81 -0.78 19.43
C VAL A 167 3.00 0.74 19.41
N LYS A 168 3.22 1.32 18.21
CA LYS A 168 3.37 2.78 18.03
C LYS A 168 2.10 3.53 18.44
N LYS A 169 0.93 3.07 17.99
CA LYS A 169 -0.38 3.68 18.34
C LYS A 169 -0.67 3.59 19.85
N LYS A 170 -0.29 2.49 20.51
CA LYS A 170 -0.45 2.35 21.95
C LYS A 170 0.40 3.36 22.71
N ARG A 171 1.67 3.50 22.36
CA ARG A 171 2.58 4.48 22.98
C ARG A 171 2.12 5.93 22.81
N GLN A 172 1.57 6.28 21.63
CA GLN A 172 1.02 7.61 21.38
C GLN A 172 -0.17 7.91 22.32
N LYS A 173 -1.10 6.99 22.49
CA LYS A 173 -2.25 7.14 23.39
C LYS A 173 -1.84 7.25 24.87
N GLU A 174 -0.80 6.53 25.28
CA GLU A 174 -0.26 6.59 26.65
C GLU A 174 0.50 7.90 26.91
N GLY A 175 1.17 8.48 25.89
CA GLY A 175 1.87 9.77 25.97
C GLY A 175 0.96 11.00 25.93
N GLU A 176 -0.27 10.89 25.40
CA GLU A 176 -1.28 11.96 25.41
C GLU A 176 -2.08 12.01 26.74
N GLN A 177 -1.89 11.05 27.64
CA GLN A 177 -2.56 10.99 28.95
C GLN A 177 -1.69 11.55 30.10
N VAL A 178 -0.54 12.13 29.80
CA VAL A 178 0.37 12.81 30.75
C VAL A 178 0.45 14.31 30.42
#